data_a16e3e007a08e07e1d8c90a9381c4df6
#
_entry.id   a16e3e007a08e07e1d8c90a9381c4df6
#
_cell.length_a   1.000
_cell.length_b   1.000
_cell.length_c   1.000
_cell.angle_alpha   90.00
_cell.angle_beta   90.00
_cell.angle_gamma   90.00
#
_symmetry.space_group_name_H-M   'P 1'
#
loop_
_entity.id
_entity.type
_entity.pdbx_description
1 polymer ?
#
loop_
_entity_poly.entity_id
_entity_poly.type
_entity_poly.pdbx_seq_one_letter_code
_entity_poly.pdbx_strand_id
1 'polypeptide(L)'
;MEKHGKQRALIAALVVVLLLAAGAAYTWPRMEISGLSGYTAEGMADFNADCQTGEPCLLGSVNIWWNNRGPLQWTLPYTIANITVCDRDGHPLAEQPDSLVYDLATTNIGPGSGIYEDRQALLEEYDGADLKELPAAFSAGSRELAALVLVEQPLPEDAGTWRVKVEYRLLGLIPLSAETALFTGIGEDV
;
A
#
# COMPACT_ATOMS: atom_id res chain seq x y z
N MET A 1 9.78 57.68 6.80
CA MET A 1 10.74 56.56 6.72
C MET A 1 10.27 55.24 7.39
N GLU A 2 9.50 55.31 8.46
CA GLU A 2 9.05 54.14 9.24
C GLU A 2 8.10 53.17 8.49
N LYS A 3 7.25 53.71 7.62
CA LYS A 3 6.26 52.92 6.86
C LYS A 3 6.89 51.94 5.87
N HIS A 4 8.03 52.33 5.22
CA HIS A 4 8.75 51.45 4.30
C HIS A 4 9.51 50.34 5.02
N GLY A 5 10.00 50.59 6.25
CA GLY A 5 10.66 49.59 7.06
C GLY A 5 9.71 48.45 7.46
N LYS A 6 8.50 48.81 7.92
CA LYS A 6 7.46 47.82 8.27
C LYS A 6 7.00 46.98 7.07
N GLN A 7 6.87 47.60 5.90
CA GLN A 7 6.49 46.90 4.68
C GLN A 7 7.59 45.89 4.23
N ARG A 8 8.87 46.30 4.30
CA ARG A 8 10.00 45.39 3.99
C ARG A 8 10.05 44.21 4.95
N ALA A 9 9.86 44.45 6.24
CA ALA A 9 9.84 43.39 7.25
C ALA A 9 8.69 42.42 7.02
N LEU A 10 7.49 42.88 6.63
CA LEU A 10 6.36 42.06 6.30
C LEU A 10 6.62 41.18 5.07
N ILE A 11 7.21 41.77 4.01
CA ILE A 11 7.57 41.02 2.80
C ILE A 11 8.61 39.94 3.11
N ALA A 12 9.63 40.26 3.90
CA ALA A 12 10.65 39.30 4.31
C ALA A 12 10.04 38.15 5.12
N ALA A 13 9.16 38.46 6.06
CA ALA A 13 8.44 37.43 6.83
C ALA A 13 7.59 36.54 5.93
N LEU A 14 6.86 37.11 4.98
CA LEU A 14 6.07 36.35 4.02
C LEU A 14 6.93 35.41 3.17
N VAL A 15 8.07 35.88 2.67
CA VAL A 15 9.01 35.08 1.89
C VAL A 15 9.55 33.91 2.73
N VAL A 16 9.92 34.14 3.99
CA VAL A 16 10.37 33.08 4.89
C VAL A 16 9.28 32.03 5.11
N VAL A 17 8.05 32.46 5.35
CA VAL A 17 6.90 31.54 5.52
C VAL A 17 6.66 30.71 4.24
N LEU A 18 6.74 31.33 3.07
CA LEU A 18 6.58 30.62 1.80
C LEU A 18 7.72 29.63 1.56
N LEU A 19 8.95 29.97 1.89
CA LEU A 19 10.08 29.03 1.78
C LEU A 19 9.96 27.87 2.74
N LEU A 20 9.52 28.10 3.98
CA LEU A 20 9.26 27.04 4.94
C LEU A 20 8.11 26.13 4.49
N ALA A 21 7.02 26.70 3.98
CA ALA A 21 5.90 25.94 3.44
C ALA A 21 6.30 25.11 2.22
N ALA A 22 7.09 25.67 1.30
CA ALA A 22 7.62 24.95 0.15
C ALA A 22 8.57 23.81 0.58
N GLY A 23 9.45 24.07 1.55
CA GLY A 23 10.32 23.06 2.13
C GLY A 23 9.54 21.91 2.79
N ALA A 24 8.53 22.25 3.58
CA ALA A 24 7.66 21.27 4.20
C ALA A 24 6.89 20.43 3.15
N ALA A 25 6.33 21.07 2.13
CA ALA A 25 5.65 20.37 1.04
C ALA A 25 6.59 19.45 0.24
N TYR A 26 7.83 19.88 0.02
CA TYR A 26 8.85 19.10 -0.68
C TYR A 26 9.29 17.85 0.11
N THR A 27 9.44 17.97 1.43
CA THR A 27 9.87 16.89 2.31
C THR A 27 8.71 16.08 2.90
N TRP A 28 7.47 16.39 2.48
CA TRP A 28 6.29 15.68 2.99
C TRP A 28 6.36 14.19 2.68
N PRO A 29 6.18 13.32 3.68
CA PRO A 29 6.22 11.88 3.47
C PRO A 29 5.05 11.44 2.59
N ARG A 30 5.35 10.60 1.61
CA ARG A 30 4.36 9.99 0.73
C ARG A 30 4.44 8.49 0.87
N MET A 31 3.28 7.86 0.91
CA MET A 31 3.19 6.42 0.82
C MET A 31 3.33 6.02 -0.64
N GLU A 32 4.25 5.11 -0.89
CA GLU A 32 4.44 4.45 -2.18
C GLU A 32 4.12 2.98 -2.01
N ILE A 33 3.58 2.38 -3.03
CA ILE A 33 3.23 0.97 -3.04
C ILE A 33 3.71 0.31 -4.33
N SER A 34 4.10 -0.97 -4.23
CA SER A 34 4.36 -1.79 -5.40
C SER A 34 3.78 -3.18 -5.20
N GLY A 35 3.27 -3.74 -6.26
CA GLY A 35 2.93 -5.16 -6.31
C GLY A 35 4.18 -6.00 -6.44
N LEU A 36 4.26 -7.10 -5.71
CA LEU A 36 5.43 -7.99 -5.70
C LEU A 36 5.27 -9.23 -6.54
N SER A 37 4.09 -9.69 -6.78
CA SER A 37 3.89 -10.86 -7.61
C SER A 37 2.99 -10.55 -8.78
N GLY A 38 3.50 -10.81 -9.96
CA GLY A 38 2.71 -10.91 -11.17
C GLY A 38 2.56 -12.37 -11.53
N TYR A 39 1.35 -12.82 -11.67
CA TYR A 39 1.10 -14.03 -12.43
C TYR A 39 1.10 -13.67 -13.92
N THR A 40 1.74 -14.50 -14.73
CA THR A 40 1.49 -14.49 -16.17
C THR A 40 0.04 -14.91 -16.42
N ALA A 41 -0.48 -14.70 -17.63
CA ALA A 41 -1.82 -15.17 -17.97
C ALA A 41 -1.97 -16.69 -17.75
N GLU A 42 -0.92 -17.46 -18.07
CA GLU A 42 -0.85 -18.90 -17.80
C GLU A 42 -0.84 -19.19 -16.29
N GLY A 43 -0.02 -18.49 -15.52
CA GLY A 43 0.04 -18.63 -14.07
C GLY A 43 -1.26 -18.22 -13.37
N MET A 44 -2.01 -17.24 -13.92
CA MET A 44 -3.35 -16.92 -13.41
C MET A 44 -4.38 -18.01 -13.68
N ALA A 45 -4.29 -18.66 -14.85
CA ALA A 45 -5.17 -19.80 -15.15
C ALA A 45 -4.89 -20.97 -14.20
N ASP A 46 -3.62 -21.28 -13.95
CA ASP A 46 -3.21 -22.30 -12.98
C ASP A 46 -3.65 -21.92 -11.56
N PHE A 47 -3.42 -20.69 -11.14
CA PHE A 47 -3.88 -20.18 -9.84
C PHE A 47 -5.39 -20.34 -9.66
N ASN A 48 -6.18 -19.93 -10.67
CA ASN A 48 -7.63 -20.07 -10.62
C ASN A 48 -8.12 -21.53 -10.64
N ALA A 49 -7.37 -22.43 -11.29
CA ALA A 49 -7.70 -23.85 -11.30
C ALA A 49 -7.46 -24.48 -9.91
N ASP A 50 -6.45 -24.03 -9.20
CA ASP A 50 -6.10 -24.52 -7.88
C ASP A 50 -6.87 -23.80 -6.76
N CYS A 51 -7.21 -22.50 -6.96
CA CYS A 51 -8.00 -21.73 -5.99
C CYS A 51 -9.46 -22.14 -6.03
N GLN A 52 -9.90 -22.85 -4.99
CA GLN A 52 -11.27 -23.30 -4.87
C GLN A 52 -12.07 -22.38 -3.95
N THR A 53 -13.40 -22.34 -4.15
CA THR A 53 -14.27 -21.53 -3.31
C THR A 53 -14.20 -21.98 -1.84
N GLY A 54 -13.91 -21.05 -0.96
CA GLY A 54 -13.81 -21.27 0.48
C GLY A 54 -12.41 -21.63 0.96
N GLU A 55 -11.44 -21.77 0.05
CA GLU A 55 -10.03 -21.96 0.42
C GLU A 55 -9.25 -20.63 0.24
N PRO A 56 -8.49 -20.19 1.24
CA PRO A 56 -7.75 -18.94 1.13
C PRO A 56 -6.55 -19.11 0.18
N CYS A 57 -6.58 -18.38 -0.90
CA CYS A 57 -5.46 -18.26 -1.81
C CYS A 57 -4.78 -16.90 -1.62
N LEU A 58 -3.49 -16.89 -1.45
CA LEU A 58 -2.73 -15.66 -1.43
C LEU A 58 -2.52 -15.16 -2.85
N LEU A 59 -3.39 -14.25 -3.30
CA LEU A 59 -3.33 -13.65 -4.63
C LEU A 59 -1.98 -12.96 -4.87
N GLY A 60 -1.46 -12.34 -3.85
CA GLY A 60 -0.17 -11.66 -3.92
C GLY A 60 0.04 -10.77 -2.72
N SER A 61 1.15 -10.09 -2.74
CA SER A 61 1.51 -9.14 -1.70
C SER A 61 1.83 -7.78 -2.28
N VAL A 62 1.55 -6.77 -1.50
CA VAL A 62 1.82 -5.37 -1.81
C VAL A 62 2.84 -4.86 -0.80
N ASN A 63 3.96 -4.37 -1.30
CA ASN A 63 4.89 -3.62 -0.48
C ASN A 63 4.40 -2.19 -0.36
N ILE A 64 4.38 -1.70 0.86
CA ILE A 64 3.97 -0.35 1.22
C ILE A 64 5.14 0.30 1.95
N TRP A 65 5.63 1.42 1.45
CA TRP A 65 6.70 2.15 2.12
C TRP A 65 6.50 3.65 2.10
N TRP A 66 7.12 4.30 3.07
CA TRP A 66 7.15 5.74 3.14
C TRP A 66 8.36 6.29 2.44
N ASN A 67 8.12 7.13 1.44
CA ASN A 67 9.16 7.90 0.76
C ASN A 67 9.04 9.37 1.13
N ASN A 68 10.13 9.96 1.55
CA ASN A 68 10.25 11.39 1.74
C ASN A 68 11.53 11.91 1.09
N ARG A 69 11.38 13.04 0.41
CA ARG A 69 12.50 13.73 -0.21
C ARG A 69 13.21 14.56 0.86
N GLY A 70 14.48 14.26 1.10
CA GLY A 70 15.28 15.03 2.05
C GLY A 70 16.20 14.16 2.89
N PRO A 71 17.12 14.78 3.65
CA PRO A 71 18.12 14.07 4.45
C PRO A 71 17.50 13.41 5.70
N LEU A 72 16.36 13.89 6.15
CA LEU A 72 15.67 13.35 7.32
C LEU A 72 14.50 12.49 6.86
N GLN A 73 14.65 11.20 7.04
CA GLN A 73 13.57 10.26 6.82
C GLN A 73 12.66 10.23 8.05
N TRP A 74 11.47 10.75 7.90
CA TRP A 74 10.46 10.79 8.96
C TRP A 74 9.10 10.36 8.42
N THR A 75 8.27 9.84 9.29
CA THR A 75 6.86 9.58 9.02
C THR A 75 6.03 9.98 10.22
N LEU A 76 4.72 9.97 10.09
CA LEU A 76 3.76 10.24 11.14
C LEU A 76 3.03 8.93 11.47
N PRO A 77 2.46 8.79 12.68
CA PRO A 77 1.54 7.70 12.94
C PRO A 77 0.42 7.68 11.91
N TYR A 78 0.05 6.51 11.44
CA TYR A 78 -0.96 6.36 10.39
C TYR A 78 -1.78 5.09 10.59
N THR A 79 -2.90 5.03 9.90
CA THR A 79 -3.77 3.86 9.89
C THR A 79 -4.02 3.47 8.45
N ILE A 80 -3.71 2.23 8.06
CA ILE A 80 -4.22 1.64 6.84
C ILE A 80 -5.70 1.38 7.07
N ALA A 81 -6.55 2.07 6.34
CA ALA A 81 -7.99 2.02 6.54
C ALA A 81 -8.63 0.91 5.70
N ASN A 82 -8.16 0.75 4.46
CA ASN A 82 -8.69 -0.23 3.53
C ASN A 82 -7.67 -0.55 2.43
N ILE A 83 -7.77 -1.75 1.88
CA ILE A 83 -7.08 -2.18 0.66
C ILE A 83 -8.15 -2.67 -0.30
N THR A 84 -8.22 -2.06 -1.47
CA THR A 84 -9.23 -2.36 -2.48
C THR A 84 -8.53 -2.91 -3.71
N VAL A 85 -8.96 -4.07 -4.17
CA VAL A 85 -8.55 -4.63 -5.46
C VAL A 85 -9.55 -4.17 -6.51
N CYS A 86 -9.03 -3.64 -7.60
CA CYS A 86 -9.80 -3.13 -8.71
C CYS A 86 -9.44 -3.88 -9.99
N ASP A 87 -10.35 -3.89 -10.94
CA ASP A 87 -10.09 -4.35 -12.30
C ASP A 87 -9.15 -3.40 -13.07
N ARG A 88 -8.89 -3.72 -14.34
CA ARG A 88 -8.07 -2.89 -15.23
C ARG A 88 -8.58 -1.46 -15.37
N ASP A 89 -9.88 -1.27 -15.33
CA ASP A 89 -10.53 0.03 -15.53
C ASP A 89 -10.64 0.82 -14.21
N GLY A 90 -10.20 0.23 -13.10
CA GLY A 90 -10.20 0.84 -11.77
C GLY A 90 -11.52 0.68 -11.01
N HIS A 91 -12.42 -0.19 -11.47
CA HIS A 91 -13.63 -0.51 -10.72
C HIS A 91 -13.31 -1.55 -9.65
N PRO A 92 -13.76 -1.33 -8.41
CA PRO A 92 -13.61 -2.32 -7.36
C PRO A 92 -14.26 -3.66 -7.74
N LEU A 93 -13.62 -4.77 -7.40
CA LEU A 93 -14.22 -6.09 -7.52
C LEU A 93 -15.51 -6.16 -6.71
N ALA A 94 -16.48 -6.92 -7.20
CA ALA A 94 -17.77 -7.10 -6.52
C ALA A 94 -17.59 -7.71 -5.12
N GLU A 95 -16.68 -8.67 -5.01
CA GLU A 95 -16.24 -9.25 -3.77
C GLU A 95 -14.80 -8.86 -3.52
N GLN A 96 -14.57 -8.08 -2.46
CA GLN A 96 -13.23 -7.61 -2.13
C GLN A 96 -12.47 -8.69 -1.37
N PRO A 97 -11.22 -8.95 -1.76
CA PRO A 97 -10.34 -9.83 -1.01
C PRO A 97 -10.11 -9.33 0.40
N ASP A 98 -9.96 -10.26 1.32
CA ASP A 98 -9.42 -9.97 2.64
C ASP A 98 -7.97 -9.51 2.54
N SER A 99 -7.53 -8.67 3.46
CA SER A 99 -6.15 -8.20 3.50
C SER A 99 -5.61 -8.18 4.92
N LEU A 100 -4.42 -8.74 5.07
CA LEU A 100 -3.67 -8.70 6.31
C LEU A 100 -2.41 -7.87 6.11
N VAL A 101 -2.09 -7.01 7.08
CA VAL A 101 -0.95 -6.09 6.96
C VAL A 101 0.00 -6.31 8.13
N TYR A 102 1.30 -6.30 7.87
CA TYR A 102 2.33 -6.41 8.89
C TYR A 102 3.54 -5.52 8.60
N ASP A 103 4.30 -5.24 9.65
CA ASP A 103 5.52 -4.42 9.57
C ASP A 103 6.73 -5.32 9.25
N LEU A 104 7.34 -5.11 8.09
CA LEU A 104 8.51 -5.86 7.63
C LEU A 104 9.73 -5.68 8.54
N ALA A 105 9.83 -4.56 9.25
CA ALA A 105 10.93 -4.32 10.17
C ALA A 105 10.87 -5.19 11.44
N THR A 106 9.72 -5.80 11.73
CA THR A 106 9.52 -6.63 12.93
C THR A 106 9.65 -8.12 12.68
N THR A 107 9.82 -8.54 11.46
CA THR A 107 9.91 -9.95 11.07
C THR A 107 10.95 -10.20 9.99
N ASN A 108 11.39 -11.46 9.88
CA ASN A 108 12.22 -11.92 8.76
C ASN A 108 11.38 -12.59 7.66
N ILE A 109 10.07 -12.57 7.78
CA ILE A 109 9.17 -13.19 6.81
C ILE A 109 8.92 -12.19 5.70
N GLY A 110 9.39 -12.55 4.50
CA GLY A 110 9.11 -11.78 3.28
C GLY A 110 7.70 -12.05 2.78
N PRO A 111 7.15 -11.11 2.00
CA PRO A 111 5.88 -11.34 1.33
C PRO A 111 6.02 -12.41 0.24
N GLY A 112 4.97 -13.19 0.05
CA GLY A 112 4.92 -14.29 -0.92
C GLY A 112 3.61 -14.39 -1.67
N SER A 113 3.40 -15.50 -2.33
CA SER A 113 2.14 -15.93 -2.95
C SER A 113 2.03 -17.44 -2.81
N GLY A 114 0.83 -17.96 -2.69
CA GLY A 114 0.61 -19.40 -2.52
C GLY A 114 -0.85 -19.77 -2.33
N ILE A 115 -1.09 -21.06 -2.28
CA ILE A 115 -2.38 -21.66 -1.97
C ILE A 115 -2.22 -22.38 -0.64
N TYR A 116 -3.19 -22.22 0.23
CA TYR A 116 -3.19 -22.79 1.57
C TYR A 116 -4.43 -23.66 1.74
N GLU A 117 -4.31 -24.74 2.51
CA GLU A 117 -5.44 -25.61 2.81
C GLU A 117 -6.57 -24.87 3.54
N ASP A 118 -6.17 -23.96 4.42
CA ASP A 118 -7.09 -23.07 5.13
C ASP A 118 -6.37 -21.83 5.66
N ARG A 119 -7.12 -20.92 6.25
CA ARG A 119 -6.58 -19.69 6.86
C ARG A 119 -5.57 -19.99 7.98
N GLN A 120 -5.71 -21.12 8.67
CA GLN A 120 -4.79 -21.50 9.74
C GLN A 120 -3.41 -21.84 9.18
N ALA A 121 -3.33 -22.59 8.09
CA ALA A 121 -2.08 -22.90 7.42
C ALA A 121 -1.34 -21.65 6.94
N LEU A 122 -2.07 -20.66 6.41
CA LEU A 122 -1.50 -19.35 6.07
C LEU A 122 -0.95 -18.64 7.31
N LEU A 123 -1.72 -18.58 8.40
CA LEU A 123 -1.29 -17.91 9.61
C LEU A 123 -0.06 -18.60 10.25
N GLU A 124 0.07 -19.91 10.11
CA GLU A 124 1.23 -20.67 10.57
C GLU A 124 2.50 -20.35 9.74
N GLU A 125 2.37 -20.14 8.42
CA GLU A 125 3.51 -19.73 7.58
C GLU A 125 3.99 -18.32 7.96
N TYR A 126 3.07 -17.46 8.34
CA TYR A 126 3.38 -16.10 8.79
C TYR A 126 3.48 -15.98 10.33
N ASP A 127 3.67 -17.11 11.03
CA ASP A 127 3.92 -17.08 12.48
C ASP A 127 5.20 -16.28 12.78
N GLY A 128 5.09 -15.34 13.69
CA GLY A 128 6.15 -14.36 13.97
C GLY A 128 6.02 -13.03 13.21
N ALA A 129 5.12 -12.90 12.23
CA ALA A 129 4.67 -11.62 11.72
C ALA A 129 3.46 -11.14 12.54
N ASP A 130 3.50 -9.89 13.02
CA ASP A 130 2.35 -9.26 13.71
C ASP A 130 1.28 -8.88 12.67
N LEU A 131 0.58 -9.90 12.16
CA LEU A 131 -0.48 -9.73 11.16
C LEU A 131 -1.66 -8.97 11.75
N LYS A 132 -2.08 -7.91 11.07
CA LYS A 132 -3.19 -7.05 11.49
C LYS A 132 -4.30 -7.04 10.44
N GLU A 133 -5.52 -7.23 10.90
CA GLU A 133 -6.70 -6.97 10.10
C GLU A 133 -6.93 -5.47 9.93
N LEU A 134 -7.58 -5.09 8.85
CA LEU A 134 -7.91 -3.69 8.57
C LEU A 134 -9.18 -3.26 9.34
N PRO A 135 -9.21 -2.03 9.85
CA PRO A 135 -8.19 -0.98 9.80
C PRO A 135 -7.03 -1.23 10.78
N ALA A 136 -5.77 -1.06 10.31
CA ALA A 136 -4.57 -1.33 11.08
C ALA A 136 -3.77 -0.06 11.35
N ALA A 137 -3.46 0.19 12.63
CA ALA A 137 -2.70 1.36 13.06
C ALA A 137 -1.20 1.04 13.16
N PHE A 138 -0.37 1.98 12.72
CA PHE A 138 1.08 1.90 12.72
C PHE A 138 1.72 3.15 13.35
N SER A 139 2.84 2.95 14.00
CA SER A 139 3.63 4.03 14.59
C SER A 139 4.41 4.81 13.54
N ALA A 140 4.96 5.94 13.92
CA ALA A 140 5.88 6.71 13.06
C ALA A 140 7.19 5.96 12.72
N GLY A 141 7.49 4.85 13.40
CA GLY A 141 8.65 4.01 13.12
C GLY A 141 8.40 2.94 12.05
N SER A 142 7.15 2.58 11.81
CA SER A 142 6.75 1.57 10.84
C SER A 142 6.77 2.17 9.43
N ARG A 143 7.83 1.89 8.69
CA ARG A 143 8.09 2.53 7.40
C ARG A 143 7.94 1.63 6.20
N GLU A 144 8.04 0.33 6.41
CA GLU A 144 7.95 -0.70 5.39
C GLU A 144 6.97 -1.76 5.86
N LEU A 145 5.85 -1.86 5.16
CA LEU A 145 4.82 -2.84 5.45
C LEU A 145 4.69 -3.81 4.26
N ALA A 146 4.21 -4.99 4.55
CA ALA A 146 3.62 -5.85 3.53
C ALA A 146 2.13 -6.02 3.80
N ALA A 147 1.35 -6.04 2.74
CA ALA A 147 -0.06 -6.42 2.77
C ALA A 147 -0.24 -7.70 1.96
N LEU A 148 -0.81 -8.70 2.59
CA LEU A 148 -1.23 -9.95 1.97
C LEU A 148 -2.66 -9.77 1.47
N VAL A 149 -2.88 -10.04 0.18
CA VAL A 149 -4.20 -9.94 -0.45
C VAL A 149 -4.74 -11.35 -0.67
N LEU A 150 -5.76 -11.72 0.08
CA LEU A 150 -6.33 -13.06 0.14
C LEU A 150 -7.62 -13.13 -0.68
N VAL A 151 -7.75 -14.14 -1.51
CA VAL A 151 -8.99 -14.43 -2.24
C VAL A 151 -9.47 -15.83 -1.90
N GLU A 152 -10.77 -15.99 -1.81
CA GLU A 152 -11.43 -17.28 -1.53
C GLU A 152 -12.22 -17.80 -2.73
N GLN A 153 -12.10 -17.12 -3.86
CA GLN A 153 -12.80 -17.46 -5.09
C GLN A 153 -11.90 -17.21 -6.31
N PRO A 154 -12.04 -18.01 -7.37
CA PRO A 154 -11.35 -17.76 -8.62
C PRO A 154 -11.66 -16.35 -9.16
N LEU A 155 -10.64 -15.69 -9.67
CA LEU A 155 -10.75 -14.36 -10.27
C LEU A 155 -11.15 -14.47 -11.75
N PRO A 156 -11.81 -13.44 -12.32
CA PRO A 156 -12.09 -13.40 -13.75
C PRO A 156 -10.81 -13.54 -14.58
N GLU A 157 -10.79 -14.46 -15.54
CA GLU A 157 -9.61 -14.73 -16.39
C GLU A 157 -9.19 -13.54 -17.28
N ASP A 158 -10.15 -12.68 -17.61
CA ASP A 158 -9.96 -11.49 -18.45
C ASP A 158 -9.48 -10.27 -17.67
N ALA A 159 -9.21 -10.41 -16.39
CA ALA A 159 -8.87 -9.33 -15.50
C ALA A 159 -7.51 -8.66 -15.78
N GLY A 160 -6.79 -9.05 -16.80
CA GLY A 160 -5.61 -8.43 -17.42
C GLY A 160 -4.60 -7.78 -16.47
N THR A 161 -4.87 -6.59 -16.00
CA THR A 161 -4.03 -5.88 -15.04
C THR A 161 -4.88 -5.49 -13.83
N TRP A 162 -4.61 -6.12 -12.71
CA TRP A 162 -5.23 -5.79 -11.44
C TRP A 162 -4.58 -4.55 -10.85
N ARG A 163 -5.38 -3.75 -10.17
CA ARG A 163 -4.90 -2.59 -9.42
C ARG A 163 -5.22 -2.76 -7.96
N VAL A 164 -4.28 -2.36 -7.12
CA VAL A 164 -4.50 -2.28 -5.67
C VAL A 164 -4.45 -0.84 -5.25
N LYS A 165 -5.49 -0.41 -4.56
CA LYS A 165 -5.61 0.91 -3.94
C LYS A 165 -5.53 0.73 -2.42
N VAL A 166 -4.55 1.38 -1.81
CA VAL A 166 -4.40 1.44 -0.36
C VAL A 166 -4.93 2.78 0.13
N GLU A 167 -5.93 2.76 0.98
CA GLU A 167 -6.48 3.93 1.65
C GLU A 167 -5.91 4.03 3.05
N TYR A 168 -5.39 5.18 3.41
CA TYR A 168 -4.78 5.39 4.71
C TYR A 168 -5.10 6.77 5.29
N ARG A 169 -4.93 6.91 6.61
CA ARG A 169 -5.16 8.15 7.35
C ARG A 169 -3.92 8.52 8.13
N LEU A 170 -3.34 9.68 7.83
CA LEU A 170 -2.29 10.27 8.65
C LEU A 170 -2.87 10.82 9.94
N LEU A 171 -2.22 10.53 11.07
CA LEU A 171 -2.67 10.92 12.42
C LEU A 171 -4.13 10.52 12.70
N GLY A 172 -4.64 9.50 12.01
CA GLY A 172 -6.04 9.08 12.08
C GLY A 172 -7.06 10.05 11.48
N LEU A 173 -6.61 11.19 10.91
CA LEU A 173 -7.48 12.30 10.51
C LEU A 173 -7.45 12.60 9.01
N ILE A 174 -6.27 12.62 8.39
CA ILE A 174 -6.09 13.08 7.01
C ILE A 174 -6.20 11.89 6.06
N PRO A 175 -7.30 11.76 5.30
CA PRO A 175 -7.48 10.66 4.37
C PRO A 175 -6.61 10.85 3.12
N LEU A 176 -5.89 9.82 2.75
CA LEU A 176 -5.02 9.76 1.58
C LEU A 176 -5.14 8.38 0.93
N SER A 177 -4.64 8.24 -0.29
CA SER A 177 -4.55 6.96 -0.97
C SER A 177 -3.30 6.83 -1.83
N ALA A 178 -2.87 5.60 -2.02
CA ALA A 178 -1.84 5.21 -2.98
C ALA A 178 -2.37 4.04 -3.83
N GLU A 179 -1.92 3.93 -5.07
CA GLU A 179 -2.39 2.92 -6.00
C GLU A 179 -1.22 2.34 -6.81
N THR A 180 -1.27 1.04 -7.09
CA THR A 180 -0.31 0.35 -7.95
C THR A 180 -0.98 -0.77 -8.75
N ALA A 181 -0.35 -1.20 -9.83
CA ALA A 181 -0.70 -2.46 -10.47
C ALA A 181 -0.18 -3.62 -9.62
N LEU A 182 -1.06 -4.56 -9.27
CA LEU A 182 -0.69 -5.76 -8.51
C LEU A 182 -0.15 -6.85 -9.45
N PHE A 183 -0.79 -7.00 -10.59
CA PHE A 183 -0.39 -7.95 -11.62
C PHE A 183 -0.31 -7.25 -12.97
N THR A 184 0.74 -7.50 -13.68
CA THR A 184 0.81 -7.29 -15.11
C THR A 184 0.46 -8.62 -15.76
N GLY A 185 -0.83 -8.89 -15.94
CA GLY A 185 -1.24 -9.98 -16.80
C GLY A 185 -0.70 -9.71 -18.18
N ILE A 186 0.07 -10.66 -18.73
CA ILE A 186 0.68 -10.67 -20.04
C ILE A 186 1.84 -9.69 -20.16
N GLY A 187 3.04 -10.23 -20.27
CA GLY A 187 4.16 -9.54 -20.86
C GLY A 187 3.78 -9.10 -22.27
N GLU A 188 3.35 -7.88 -22.43
CA GLU A 188 3.60 -7.18 -23.66
C GLU A 188 5.10 -6.91 -23.63
N ASP A 189 5.86 -7.67 -24.40
CA ASP A 189 7.24 -7.38 -24.73
C ASP A 189 7.30 -5.92 -25.19
N VAL A 190 7.93 -5.06 -24.39
CA VAL A 190 8.31 -3.71 -24.73
C VAL A 190 9.74 -3.74 -25.27
#